data_b38e2923096b775cb1c9db3df5eef77b
#
_entry.id   b38e2923096b775cb1c9db3df5eef77b
#
_cell.length_a   1.000
_cell.length_b   1.000
_cell.length_c   1.000
_cell.angle_alpha   90.00
_cell.angle_beta   90.00
_cell.angle_gamma   90.00
#
_symmetry.space_group_name_H-M   'P 1'
#
loop_
_entity.id
_entity.type
_entity.pdbx_description
1 polymer ?
#
loop_
_entity_poly.entity_id
_entity_poly.type
_entity_poly.pdbx_seq_one_letter_code
_entity_poly.pdbx_strand_id
1 'polypeptide(L)'
;MTETPAVTLDASGQQLIDGVEIKELVTHPDERGFFREMIRVTDSFFGEKAFGQLSHSLMHPGSGKGWHYHPDQTDWWYVIGNLKVALYDLREGSPTHKHLNEILMGDIYGAKVLKIPPMVAHGCRALDTTHLLYVTSSVYDPAQEGRIAHDDPVLGYDFVSSPPVK
;
A
#
# COMPACT_ATOMS: atom_id res chain seq x y z
N MET A 1 7.02 -21.03 -16.14
CA MET A 1 6.18 -20.01 -15.45
C MET A 1 6.56 -18.66 -16.03
N THR A 2 5.63 -18.00 -16.68
CA THR A 2 5.86 -16.62 -17.15
C THR A 2 5.85 -15.72 -15.93
N GLU A 3 6.99 -15.11 -15.60
CA GLU A 3 7.05 -14.07 -14.58
C GLU A 3 6.11 -12.94 -15.01
N THR A 4 5.20 -12.56 -14.13
CA THR A 4 4.40 -11.36 -14.33
C THR A 4 5.35 -10.17 -14.35
N PRO A 5 5.29 -9.28 -15.36
CA PRO A 5 6.19 -8.14 -15.40
C PRO A 5 6.06 -7.30 -14.12
N ALA A 6 7.19 -6.90 -13.56
CA ALA A 6 7.20 -6.06 -12.38
C ALA A 6 6.51 -4.73 -12.68
N VAL A 7 5.58 -4.31 -11.82
CA VAL A 7 4.98 -2.98 -11.88
C VAL A 7 6.05 -1.97 -11.48
N THR A 8 6.34 -1.00 -12.33
CA THR A 8 7.41 -0.02 -12.11
C THR A 8 6.92 1.41 -12.02
N LEU A 9 5.65 1.66 -12.38
CA LEU A 9 5.02 2.96 -12.35
C LEU A 9 3.76 2.94 -11.46
N ASP A 10 3.47 4.06 -10.85
CA ASP A 10 2.25 4.26 -10.08
C ASP A 10 1.04 4.62 -10.97
N ALA A 11 -0.11 4.91 -10.35
CA ALA A 11 -1.35 5.28 -11.06
C ALA A 11 -1.25 6.60 -11.83
N SER A 12 -0.28 7.45 -11.51
CA SER A 12 -0.01 8.72 -12.21
C SER A 12 1.07 8.60 -13.29
N GLY A 13 1.67 7.42 -13.44
CA GLY A 13 2.77 7.17 -14.38
C GLY A 13 4.14 7.55 -13.84
N GLN A 14 4.28 7.78 -12.54
CA GLN A 14 5.55 8.06 -11.89
C GLN A 14 6.27 6.77 -11.49
N GLN A 15 7.60 6.82 -11.47
CA GLN A 15 8.41 5.71 -10.97
C GLN A 15 8.03 5.38 -9.52
N LEU A 16 7.91 4.09 -9.21
CA LEU A 16 7.69 3.65 -7.84
C LEU A 16 8.89 4.03 -6.96
N ILE A 17 8.57 4.39 -5.72
CA ILE A 17 9.52 4.61 -4.65
C ILE A 17 10.38 3.34 -4.49
N ASP A 18 11.68 3.51 -4.34
CA ASP A 18 12.64 2.42 -4.15
C ASP A 18 12.24 1.50 -2.99
N GLY A 19 12.17 0.19 -3.27
CA GLY A 19 11.73 -0.83 -2.32
C GLY A 19 10.20 -0.99 -2.19
N VAL A 20 9.39 -0.09 -2.77
CA VAL A 20 7.95 -0.34 -2.95
C VAL A 20 7.76 -1.35 -4.06
N GLU A 21 6.97 -2.38 -3.80
CA GLU A 21 6.69 -3.43 -4.76
C GLU A 21 5.18 -3.67 -4.83
N ILE A 22 4.69 -3.99 -6.01
CA ILE A 22 3.30 -4.37 -6.26
C ILE A 22 3.29 -5.77 -6.85
N LYS A 23 2.63 -6.69 -6.15
CA LYS A 23 2.34 -8.03 -6.65
C LYS A 23 0.93 -8.07 -7.20
N GLU A 24 0.79 -8.26 -8.51
CA GLU A 24 -0.51 -8.54 -9.12
C GLU A 24 -0.91 -9.99 -8.84
N LEU A 25 -2.18 -10.20 -8.50
CA LEU A 25 -2.69 -11.48 -8.06
C LEU A 25 -3.45 -12.20 -9.17
N VAL A 26 -3.23 -13.50 -9.25
CA VAL A 26 -4.02 -14.35 -10.14
C VAL A 26 -5.34 -14.69 -9.44
N THR A 27 -6.45 -14.49 -10.16
CA THR A 27 -7.79 -14.86 -9.72
C THR A 27 -8.23 -16.10 -10.47
N HIS A 28 -8.71 -17.10 -9.75
CA HIS A 28 -9.24 -18.35 -10.29
C HIS A 28 -10.76 -18.38 -10.08
N PRO A 29 -11.57 -17.87 -11.04
CA PRO A 29 -13.02 -17.84 -10.92
C PRO A 29 -13.64 -19.19 -11.31
N ASP A 30 -14.76 -19.55 -10.65
CA ASP A 30 -15.65 -20.62 -11.02
C ASP A 30 -17.11 -20.24 -10.63
N GLU A 31 -18.08 -21.16 -10.84
CA GLU A 31 -19.49 -20.91 -10.54
C GLU A 31 -19.79 -20.66 -9.04
N ARG A 32 -18.85 -20.93 -8.15
CA ARG A 32 -18.97 -20.69 -6.69
C ARG A 32 -18.39 -19.35 -6.26
N GLY A 33 -17.65 -18.66 -7.17
CA GLY A 33 -16.96 -17.40 -6.88
C GLY A 33 -15.52 -17.40 -7.40
N PHE A 34 -14.55 -17.13 -6.54
CA PHE A 34 -13.14 -17.19 -6.95
C PHE A 34 -12.25 -17.64 -5.79
N PHE A 35 -11.08 -18.16 -6.17
CA PHE A 35 -9.95 -18.36 -5.28
C PHE A 35 -8.78 -17.47 -5.70
N ARG A 36 -8.04 -16.96 -4.71
CA ARG A 36 -6.88 -16.09 -4.93
C ARG A 36 -5.88 -16.26 -3.80
N GLU A 37 -4.62 -16.53 -4.16
CA GLU A 37 -3.52 -16.53 -3.20
C GLU A 37 -2.91 -15.13 -3.12
N MET A 38 -2.77 -14.57 -1.92
CA MET A 38 -2.26 -13.21 -1.73
C MET A 38 -0.75 -13.20 -1.45
N ILE A 39 -0.32 -13.84 -0.39
CA ILE A 39 1.07 -13.88 0.06
C ILE A 39 1.43 -15.30 0.48
N ARG A 40 2.59 -15.77 0.03
CA ARG A 40 3.23 -16.99 0.54
C ARG A 40 4.51 -16.64 1.26
N VAL A 41 4.86 -17.37 2.28
CA VAL A 41 6.16 -17.22 2.97
C VAL A 41 7.35 -17.44 2.04
N THR A 42 7.13 -18.17 0.94
CA THR A 42 8.14 -18.45 -0.09
C THR A 42 8.22 -17.41 -1.20
N ASP A 43 7.33 -16.43 -1.20
CA ASP A 43 7.39 -15.34 -2.17
C ASP A 43 8.61 -14.45 -1.89
N SER A 44 9.44 -14.18 -2.90
CA SER A 44 10.53 -13.20 -2.81
C SER A 44 10.01 -11.80 -2.45
N PHE A 45 8.80 -11.50 -2.86
CA PHE A 45 8.05 -10.30 -2.51
C PHE A 45 7.84 -10.15 -0.98
N PHE A 46 7.65 -11.26 -0.26
CA PHE A 46 7.57 -11.24 1.21
C PHE A 46 8.94 -10.98 1.84
N GLY A 47 10.01 -11.46 1.19
CA GLY A 47 11.39 -11.25 1.62
C GLY A 47 11.75 -12.04 2.88
N GLU A 48 12.86 -11.63 3.50
CA GLU A 48 13.38 -12.28 4.72
C GLU A 48 12.72 -11.79 6.01
N LYS A 49 11.84 -10.79 5.91
CA LYS A 49 11.13 -10.25 7.07
C LYS A 49 10.11 -11.27 7.58
N ALA A 50 10.15 -11.52 8.87
CA ALA A 50 9.23 -12.42 9.51
C ALA A 50 7.80 -11.84 9.51
N PHE A 51 6.81 -12.73 9.53
CA PHE A 51 5.42 -12.38 9.83
C PHE A 51 5.35 -11.89 11.29
N GLY A 52 4.89 -10.68 11.49
CA GLY A 52 4.65 -10.14 12.82
C GLY A 52 3.18 -10.18 13.20
N GLN A 53 2.33 -9.62 12.36
CA GLN A 53 0.91 -9.43 12.66
C GLN A 53 0.09 -9.34 11.37
N LEU A 54 -1.14 -9.86 11.43
CA LEU A 54 -2.18 -9.61 10.43
C LEU A 54 -3.27 -8.75 11.06
N SER A 55 -3.63 -7.67 10.41
CA SER A 55 -4.64 -6.73 10.88
C SER A 55 -5.70 -6.48 9.83
N HIS A 56 -6.90 -6.14 10.28
CA HIS A 56 -8.05 -5.82 9.44
C HIS A 56 -8.64 -4.49 9.87
N SER A 57 -8.83 -3.60 8.93
CA SER A 57 -9.45 -2.30 9.12
C SER A 57 -10.64 -2.13 8.16
N LEU A 58 -11.78 -1.71 8.69
CA LEU A 58 -12.93 -1.27 7.91
C LEU A 58 -12.89 0.25 7.80
N MET A 59 -13.11 0.77 6.59
CA MET A 59 -13.17 2.19 6.30
C MET A 59 -14.48 2.54 5.60
N HIS A 60 -15.16 3.57 6.08
CA HIS A 60 -16.34 4.11 5.42
C HIS A 60 -15.99 4.96 4.20
N PRO A 61 -16.89 5.08 3.21
CA PRO A 61 -16.63 5.89 2.03
C PRO A 61 -16.17 7.31 2.38
N GLY A 62 -15.10 7.76 1.72
CA GLY A 62 -14.53 9.09 1.91
C GLY A 62 -13.66 9.26 3.15
N SER A 63 -13.63 8.29 4.07
CA SER A 63 -12.72 8.34 5.22
C SER A 63 -11.28 8.06 4.79
N GLY A 64 -10.34 8.62 5.53
CA GLY A 64 -8.91 8.49 5.26
C GLY A 64 -8.09 8.22 6.50
N LYS A 65 -6.88 7.75 6.28
CA LYS A 65 -5.83 7.57 7.28
C LYS A 65 -4.54 8.12 6.70
N GLY A 66 -3.73 8.76 7.50
CA GLY A 66 -2.41 9.23 7.07
C GLY A 66 -1.95 10.41 7.90
N TRP A 67 -0.71 10.70 7.83
CA TRP A 67 0.41 9.87 7.32
C TRP A 67 0.98 9.06 8.46
N HIS A 68 1.26 7.80 8.20
CA HIS A 68 1.99 6.93 9.12
C HIS A 68 3.30 6.51 8.46
N TYR A 69 4.32 6.24 9.26
CA TYR A 69 5.55 5.61 8.82
C TYR A 69 6.15 4.78 9.96
N HIS A 70 6.97 3.82 9.61
CA HIS A 70 7.61 2.92 10.58
C HIS A 70 9.12 2.88 10.33
N PRO A 71 9.96 3.04 11.37
CA PRO A 71 11.41 2.99 11.20
C PRO A 71 11.94 1.66 10.66
N ASP A 72 11.38 0.54 11.13
CA ASP A 72 11.91 -0.79 10.84
C ASP A 72 10.88 -1.79 10.30
N GLN A 73 9.60 -1.41 10.21
CA GLN A 73 8.52 -2.29 9.81
C GLN A 73 8.26 -2.19 8.31
N THR A 74 8.07 -3.34 7.67
CA THR A 74 7.52 -3.49 6.33
C THR A 74 6.04 -3.88 6.43
N ASP A 75 5.20 -3.27 5.60
CA ASP A 75 3.78 -3.56 5.48
C ASP A 75 3.47 -4.22 4.13
N TRP A 76 2.51 -5.14 4.12
CA TRP A 76 1.90 -5.71 2.91
C TRP A 76 0.40 -5.53 2.98
N TRP A 77 -0.14 -4.72 2.08
CA TRP A 77 -1.55 -4.31 2.06
C TRP A 77 -2.34 -5.01 0.98
N TYR A 78 -3.52 -5.51 1.33
CA TYR A 78 -4.53 -6.05 0.41
C TYR A 78 -5.87 -5.37 0.68
N VAL A 79 -6.62 -5.05 -0.39
CA VAL A 79 -7.85 -4.25 -0.33
C VAL A 79 -9.03 -5.01 -0.92
N ILE A 80 -10.15 -5.01 -0.18
CA ILE A 80 -11.48 -5.38 -0.66
C ILE A 80 -12.33 -4.11 -0.64
N GLY A 81 -13.04 -3.81 -1.72
CA GLY A 81 -13.55 -2.48 -2.01
C GLY A 81 -12.53 -1.68 -2.80
N ASN A 82 -12.50 -0.35 -2.68
CA ASN A 82 -11.62 0.50 -3.48
C ASN A 82 -10.93 1.56 -2.63
N LEU A 83 -9.62 1.62 -2.74
CA LEU A 83 -8.75 2.46 -1.93
C LEU A 83 -7.78 3.23 -2.81
N LYS A 84 -7.61 4.51 -2.53
CA LYS A 84 -6.49 5.31 -3.02
C LYS A 84 -5.43 5.38 -1.94
N VAL A 85 -4.22 4.93 -2.26
CA VAL A 85 -3.06 4.96 -1.38
C VAL A 85 -2.10 6.03 -1.86
N ALA A 86 -1.57 6.82 -0.95
CA ALA A 86 -0.48 7.75 -1.20
C ALA A 86 0.76 7.31 -0.40
N LEU A 87 1.91 7.34 -1.06
CA LEU A 87 3.21 6.99 -0.49
C LEU A 87 4.18 8.15 -0.67
N TYR A 88 5.01 8.40 0.34
CA TYR A 88 6.04 9.44 0.28
C TYR A 88 7.37 8.93 0.87
N ASP A 89 8.45 9.06 0.13
CA ASP A 89 9.77 8.58 0.56
C ASP A 89 10.46 9.58 1.48
N LEU A 90 10.56 9.23 2.76
CA LEU A 90 11.22 10.05 3.79
C LEU A 90 12.72 9.81 3.88
N ARG A 91 13.27 8.82 3.18
CA ARG A 91 14.67 8.38 3.31
C ARG A 91 15.61 9.31 2.55
N GLU A 92 16.42 10.10 3.26
CA GLU A 92 17.37 11.05 2.67
C GLU A 92 18.41 10.39 1.74
N GLY A 93 18.81 9.14 2.02
CA GLY A 93 19.76 8.39 1.20
C GLY A 93 19.15 7.61 0.05
N SER A 94 17.83 7.65 -0.13
CA SER A 94 17.13 6.93 -1.19
C SER A 94 17.27 7.63 -2.55
N PRO A 95 17.40 6.88 -3.65
CA PRO A 95 17.36 7.45 -5.00
C PRO A 95 16.00 8.09 -5.33
N THR A 96 14.95 7.74 -4.57
CA THR A 96 13.60 8.28 -4.73
C THR A 96 13.18 9.19 -3.57
N HIS A 97 14.15 9.75 -2.83
CA HIS A 97 13.84 10.69 -1.74
C HIS A 97 12.88 11.78 -2.19
N LYS A 98 11.84 12.03 -1.38
CA LYS A 98 10.74 12.97 -1.65
C LYS A 98 9.83 12.61 -2.84
N HIS A 99 9.96 11.45 -3.45
CA HIS A 99 8.98 11.01 -4.43
C HIS A 99 7.64 10.72 -3.73
N LEU A 100 6.57 11.09 -4.41
CA LEU A 100 5.20 10.79 -4.03
C LEU A 100 4.61 9.84 -5.05
N ASN A 101 4.01 8.75 -4.59
CA ASN A 101 3.26 7.83 -5.44
C ASN A 101 1.78 7.79 -5.06
N GLU A 102 0.92 7.60 -6.05
CA GLU A 102 -0.49 7.27 -5.89
C GLU A 102 -0.77 5.87 -6.42
N ILE A 103 -1.35 5.01 -5.59
CA ILE A 103 -1.67 3.63 -5.96
C ILE A 103 -3.16 3.41 -5.76
N LEU A 104 -3.84 2.99 -6.83
CA LEU A 104 -5.23 2.58 -6.78
C LEU A 104 -5.30 1.08 -6.56
N MET A 105 -6.00 0.67 -5.52
CA MET A 105 -6.13 -0.73 -5.11
C MET A 105 -7.60 -1.09 -4.92
N GLY A 106 -7.94 -2.32 -5.22
CA GLY A 106 -9.25 -2.87 -4.91
C GLY A 106 -9.94 -3.50 -6.12
N ASP A 107 -11.25 -3.69 -5.97
CA ASP A 107 -12.04 -4.57 -6.85
C ASP A 107 -12.07 -4.10 -8.31
N ILE A 108 -12.11 -2.80 -8.56
CA ILE A 108 -12.13 -2.25 -9.93
C ILE A 108 -10.74 -1.92 -10.48
N TYR A 109 -9.71 -1.93 -9.65
CA TYR A 109 -8.34 -1.56 -10.04
C TYR A 109 -7.40 -2.77 -10.18
N GLY A 110 -7.96 -3.98 -10.16
CA GLY A 110 -7.21 -5.23 -10.18
C GLY A 110 -6.70 -5.64 -8.79
N ALA A 111 -6.76 -6.94 -8.55
CA ALA A 111 -6.32 -7.53 -7.30
C ALA A 111 -4.80 -7.48 -7.19
N LYS A 112 -4.30 -6.86 -6.14
CA LYS A 112 -2.86 -6.72 -5.90
C LYS A 112 -2.53 -6.65 -4.41
N VAL A 113 -1.30 -6.96 -4.08
CA VAL A 113 -0.72 -6.69 -2.77
C VAL A 113 0.37 -5.64 -2.94
N LEU A 114 0.34 -4.62 -2.10
CA LEU A 114 1.32 -3.54 -2.04
C LEU A 114 2.27 -3.78 -0.88
N LYS A 115 3.57 -3.80 -1.16
CA LYS A 115 4.63 -3.82 -0.15
C LYS A 115 5.15 -2.41 0.08
N ILE A 116 5.18 -1.99 1.33
CA ILE A 116 5.65 -0.67 1.75
C ILE A 116 6.87 -0.88 2.67
N PRO A 117 8.07 -0.44 2.26
CA PRO A 117 9.27 -0.61 3.08
C PRO A 117 9.31 0.39 4.24
N PRO A 118 10.22 0.19 5.22
CA PRO A 118 10.45 1.14 6.30
C PRO A 118 10.72 2.55 5.80
N MET A 119 10.35 3.56 6.60
CA MET A 119 10.56 4.99 6.33
C MET A 119 9.92 5.52 5.04
N VAL A 120 8.96 4.78 4.47
CA VAL A 120 8.04 5.29 3.46
C VAL A 120 6.74 5.66 4.15
N ALA A 121 6.45 6.96 4.21
CA ALA A 121 5.18 7.45 4.74
C ALA A 121 4.04 7.00 3.85
N HIS A 122 2.96 6.57 4.47
CA HIS A 122 1.79 6.05 3.76
C HIS A 122 0.49 6.60 4.36
N GLY A 123 -0.44 6.85 3.49
CA GLY A 123 -1.80 7.25 3.82
C GLY A 123 -2.76 6.73 2.78
N CYS A 124 -4.05 6.79 3.07
CA CYS A 124 -5.07 6.29 2.15
C CYS A 124 -6.41 6.99 2.33
N ARG A 125 -7.24 6.89 1.30
CA ARG A 125 -8.65 7.31 1.31
C ARG A 125 -9.52 6.22 0.71
N ALA A 126 -10.57 5.84 1.43
CA ALA A 126 -11.57 4.90 0.95
C ALA A 126 -12.48 5.57 -0.09
N LEU A 127 -12.60 4.95 -1.26
CA LEU A 127 -13.46 5.43 -2.34
C LEU A 127 -14.90 4.90 -2.21
N ASP A 128 -15.03 3.78 -1.49
CA ASP A 128 -16.29 3.15 -1.10
C ASP A 128 -16.13 2.49 0.27
N THR A 129 -17.05 1.61 0.67
CA THR A 129 -16.85 0.77 1.86
C THR A 129 -15.69 -0.19 1.60
N THR A 130 -14.59 0.00 2.31
CA THR A 130 -13.33 -0.66 2.04
C THR A 130 -12.82 -1.45 3.25
N HIS A 131 -12.37 -2.67 3.00
CA HIS A 131 -11.64 -3.47 3.98
C HIS A 131 -10.15 -3.49 3.60
N LEU A 132 -9.31 -3.01 4.50
CA LEU A 132 -7.87 -3.09 4.37
C LEU A 132 -7.35 -4.22 5.27
N LEU A 133 -6.81 -5.26 4.64
CA LEU A 133 -6.10 -6.33 5.33
C LEU A 133 -4.61 -6.10 5.13
N TYR A 134 -3.84 -6.14 6.21
CA TYR A 134 -2.41 -5.91 6.11
C TYR A 134 -1.60 -6.77 7.05
N VAL A 135 -0.54 -7.34 6.50
CA VAL A 135 0.51 -8.03 7.24
C VAL A 135 1.60 -7.02 7.55
N THR A 136 2.14 -7.08 8.74
CA THR A 136 3.32 -6.31 9.16
C THR A 136 4.45 -7.21 9.58
N SER A 137 5.69 -6.80 9.35
CA SER A 137 6.87 -7.58 9.71
C SER A 137 7.17 -7.60 11.21
N SER A 138 6.51 -6.72 11.97
CA SER A 138 6.61 -6.63 13.43
C SER A 138 5.22 -6.58 14.08
N VAL A 139 5.17 -6.85 15.37
CA VAL A 139 3.97 -6.64 16.18
C VAL A 139 3.78 -5.15 16.43
N TYR A 140 2.53 -4.70 16.53
CA TYR A 140 2.23 -3.30 16.80
C TYR A 140 2.91 -2.81 18.08
N ASP A 141 3.66 -1.73 17.93
CA ASP A 141 4.29 -1.00 19.04
C ASP A 141 4.11 0.50 18.77
N PRO A 142 3.33 1.22 19.59
CA PRO A 142 3.09 2.65 19.41
C PRO A 142 4.37 3.50 19.49
N ALA A 143 5.43 3.00 20.12
CA ALA A 143 6.72 3.68 20.17
C ALA A 143 7.49 3.60 18.83
N GLN A 144 7.11 2.68 17.95
CA GLN A 144 7.72 2.45 16.64
C GLN A 144 6.84 2.97 15.49
N GLU A 145 5.82 3.77 15.79
CA GLU A 145 4.96 4.40 14.79
C GLU A 145 5.21 5.91 14.74
N GLY A 146 5.63 6.40 13.57
CA GLY A 146 5.69 7.82 13.29
C GLY A 146 4.41 8.32 12.64
N ARG A 147 4.05 9.58 12.90
CA ARG A 147 2.89 10.25 12.32
C ARG A 147 3.26 11.62 11.81
N ILE A 148 2.73 11.97 10.65
CA ILE A 148 2.81 13.30 10.05
C ILE A 148 1.39 13.78 9.80
N ALA A 149 1.11 15.07 9.98
CA ALA A 149 -0.22 15.63 9.73
C ALA A 149 -0.65 15.35 8.27
N HIS A 150 -1.93 15.02 8.08
CA HIS A 150 -2.44 14.68 6.74
C HIS A 150 -2.35 15.84 5.74
N ASP A 151 -2.31 17.05 6.24
CA ASP A 151 -2.21 18.32 5.48
C ASP A 151 -0.82 18.96 5.58
N ASP A 152 0.18 18.20 5.98
CA ASP A 152 1.56 18.70 6.10
C ASP A 152 2.05 19.26 4.75
N PRO A 153 2.48 20.53 4.70
CA PRO A 153 2.84 21.18 3.45
C PRO A 153 4.13 20.63 2.82
N VAL A 154 4.96 19.92 3.58
CA VAL A 154 6.19 19.31 3.06
C VAL A 154 5.86 18.13 2.18
N LEU A 155 4.87 17.31 2.58
CA LEU A 155 4.39 16.21 1.76
C LEU A 155 3.49 16.68 0.61
N GLY A 156 2.77 17.79 0.82
CA GLY A 156 2.05 18.51 -0.23
C GLY A 156 0.93 17.71 -0.90
N TYR A 157 0.37 16.72 -0.23
CA TYR A 157 -0.65 15.84 -0.78
C TYR A 157 -2.01 16.11 -0.16
N ASP A 158 -3.00 16.33 -1.02
CA ASP A 158 -4.38 16.57 -0.61
C ASP A 158 -5.23 15.29 -0.76
N PHE A 159 -5.52 14.64 0.36
CA PHE A 159 -6.38 13.47 0.41
C PHE A 159 -7.87 13.80 0.12
N VAL A 160 -8.28 15.05 0.23
CA VAL A 160 -9.69 15.46 0.12
C VAL A 160 -10.08 15.77 -1.31
N SER A 161 -9.29 16.60 -2.01
CA SER A 161 -9.58 17.05 -3.37
C SER A 161 -9.07 16.08 -4.44
N SER A 162 -8.23 15.14 -4.11
CA SER A 162 -7.81 14.09 -5.02
C SER A 162 -8.86 12.96 -5.06
N PRO A 163 -9.35 12.50 -6.18
CA PRO A 163 -8.76 12.55 -7.49
C PRO A 163 -9.00 13.86 -8.24
N PRO A 164 -8.05 14.23 -9.10
CA PRO A 164 -8.28 15.32 -10.03
C PRO A 164 -9.45 14.95 -10.96
N VAL A 165 -10.30 15.90 -11.19
CA VAL A 165 -11.27 15.81 -12.29
C VAL A 165 -10.47 15.79 -13.59
N LYS A 166 -10.61 14.72 -14.37
CA LYS A 166 -10.04 14.62 -15.70
C LYS A 166 -11.06 15.04 -16.75
#